data_a91a94fb79e65d258fcb0ce05ac7f768
#
_entry.id   a91a94fb79e65d258fcb0ce05ac7f768
#
_cell.length_a   1.000
_cell.length_b   1.000
_cell.length_c   1.000
_cell.angle_alpha   90.00
_cell.angle_beta   90.00
_cell.angle_gamma   90.00
#
_symmetry.space_group_name_H-M   'P 1'
#
loop_
_entity.id
_entity.type
_entity.pdbx_description
1 polymer ?
#
loop_
_entity_poly.entity_id
_entity_poly.type
_entity_poly.pdbx_seq_one_letter_code
_entity_poly.pdbx_strand_id
1 'polypeptide(L)'
;MAVVIRLATAEDVPALQQLIPESVRGLGVGYYTPQQIESGIRYIFGVDSQLISDGTYYAALDGDQYVGCGGWSKRKTLYGGDQMKTDEDDRLDPAHDAARIRAFFVHPDWARQGIGRRIIQMCEDAARKEGFRRMELAATLSGEPLYSAMGYQVTQRGESPTPDGEVLPLAYMAKSLD
;
A
#
# COMPACT_ATOMS: atom_id res chain seq x y z
N MET A 1 16.32 -16.20 8.32
CA MET A 1 15.32 -15.61 9.22
C MET A 1 13.94 -15.77 8.66
N ALA A 2 13.02 -16.17 9.49
CA ALA A 2 11.65 -16.40 9.05
C ALA A 2 10.80 -15.16 9.32
N VAL A 3 10.47 -14.43 8.26
CA VAL A 3 9.48 -13.37 8.33
C VAL A 3 8.09 -14.02 8.31
N VAL A 4 7.29 -13.70 9.32
CA VAL A 4 5.91 -14.15 9.43
C VAL A 4 4.98 -13.04 8.93
N ILE A 5 4.04 -13.40 8.05
CA ILE A 5 3.03 -12.47 7.56
C ILE A 5 1.67 -12.94 8.07
N ARG A 6 0.95 -12.03 8.72
CA ARG A 6 -0.37 -12.29 9.28
C ARG A 6 -1.30 -11.10 9.09
N LEU A 7 -2.58 -11.31 9.29
CA LEU A 7 -3.53 -10.20 9.31
C LEU A 7 -3.19 -9.23 10.43
N ALA A 8 -3.22 -7.94 10.11
CA ALA A 8 -3.03 -6.88 11.08
C ALA A 8 -4.30 -6.69 11.91
N THR A 9 -4.11 -6.31 13.17
CA THR A 9 -5.18 -5.95 14.10
C THR A 9 -4.99 -4.52 14.60
N ALA A 10 -6.00 -4.00 15.31
CA ALA A 10 -5.91 -2.67 15.90
C ALA A 10 -4.70 -2.50 16.83
N GLU A 11 -4.25 -3.58 17.47
CA GLU A 11 -3.08 -3.56 18.35
C GLU A 11 -1.77 -3.30 17.60
N ASP A 12 -1.72 -3.59 16.30
CA ASP A 12 -0.54 -3.34 15.47
C ASP A 12 -0.38 -1.89 15.06
N VAL A 13 -1.43 -1.07 15.15
CA VAL A 13 -1.45 0.30 14.62
C VAL A 13 -0.30 1.16 15.14
N PRO A 14 0.02 1.20 16.45
CA PRO A 14 1.14 2.02 16.91
C PRO A 14 2.48 1.65 16.26
N ALA A 15 2.75 0.36 16.09
CA ALA A 15 3.99 -0.10 15.44
C ALA A 15 4.01 0.23 13.95
N LEU A 16 2.86 0.10 13.28
CA LEU A 16 2.73 0.46 11.87
C LEU A 16 2.89 1.97 11.64
N GLN A 17 2.42 2.79 12.58
CA GLN A 17 2.59 4.24 12.52
C GLN A 17 4.05 4.67 12.68
N GLN A 18 4.90 3.82 13.22
CA GLN A 18 6.35 4.03 13.26
C GLN A 18 7.03 3.48 12.01
N LEU A 19 6.61 2.31 11.54
CA LEU A 19 7.20 1.67 10.36
C LEU A 19 6.98 2.49 9.08
N ILE A 20 5.79 3.03 8.88
CA ILE A 20 5.42 3.69 7.63
C ILE A 20 6.30 4.92 7.35
N PRO A 21 6.48 5.87 8.28
CA PRO A 21 7.40 6.98 8.04
C PRO A 21 8.84 6.54 7.79
N GLU A 22 9.30 5.54 8.50
CA GLU A 22 10.66 5.00 8.34
C GLU A 22 10.86 4.40 6.94
N SER A 23 9.87 3.65 6.46
CA SER A 23 9.86 3.09 5.10
C SER A 23 9.89 4.20 4.05
N VAL A 24 9.01 5.19 4.18
CA VAL A 24 8.90 6.28 3.20
C VAL A 24 10.19 7.10 3.15
N ARG A 25 10.77 7.42 4.30
CA ARG A 25 12.03 8.18 4.36
C ARG A 25 13.20 7.39 3.75
N GLY A 26 13.30 6.12 4.07
CA GLY A 26 14.41 5.29 3.59
C GLY A 26 14.32 4.94 2.10
N LEU A 27 13.14 4.57 1.63
CA LEU A 27 12.96 4.10 0.25
C LEU A 27 12.59 5.22 -0.73
N GLY A 28 12.14 6.38 -0.24
CA GLY A 28 11.77 7.51 -1.09
C GLY A 28 12.93 8.33 -1.60
N VAL A 29 14.12 8.17 -1.00
CA VAL A 29 15.32 8.91 -1.41
C VAL A 29 15.65 8.62 -2.87
N GLY A 30 15.90 9.68 -3.65
CA GLY A 30 16.18 9.55 -5.09
C GLY A 30 14.93 9.55 -5.97
N TYR A 31 13.75 9.34 -5.40
CA TYR A 31 12.47 9.39 -6.12
C TYR A 31 11.69 10.66 -5.81
N TYR A 32 11.77 11.13 -4.57
CA TYR A 32 11.07 12.32 -4.08
C TYR A 32 12.06 13.24 -3.37
N THR A 33 11.76 14.53 -3.34
CA THR A 33 12.52 15.49 -2.53
C THR A 33 12.24 15.26 -1.04
N PRO A 34 13.13 15.72 -0.14
CA PRO A 34 12.85 15.66 1.29
C PRO A 34 11.53 16.31 1.68
N GLN A 35 11.16 17.41 1.05
CA GLN A 35 9.90 18.11 1.29
C GLN A 35 8.69 17.26 0.84
N GLN A 36 8.77 16.62 -0.31
CA GLN A 36 7.72 15.70 -0.78
C GLN A 36 7.57 14.51 0.17
N ILE A 37 8.66 13.95 0.63
CA ILE A 37 8.65 12.82 1.58
C ILE A 37 7.93 13.20 2.86
N GLU A 38 8.30 14.30 3.50
CA GLU A 38 7.68 14.73 4.77
C GLU A 38 6.22 15.12 4.58
N SER A 39 5.89 15.79 3.47
CA SER A 39 4.52 16.11 3.13
C SER A 39 3.67 14.86 2.91
N GLY A 40 4.22 13.87 2.21
CA GLY A 40 3.56 12.58 1.99
C GLY A 40 3.28 11.83 3.29
N ILE A 41 4.25 11.81 4.21
CA ILE A 41 4.08 11.19 5.52
C ILE A 41 2.96 11.88 6.31
N ARG A 42 2.91 13.20 6.26
CA ARG A 42 1.92 13.97 7.01
C ARG A 42 0.51 13.81 6.46
N TYR A 43 0.34 13.77 5.14
CA TYR A 43 -0.98 13.92 4.52
C TYR A 43 -1.48 12.71 3.74
N ILE A 44 -0.61 11.80 3.30
CA ILE A 44 -0.97 10.72 2.37
C ILE A 44 -0.67 9.34 2.95
N PHE A 45 0.58 9.10 3.37
CA PHE A 45 1.05 7.77 3.74
C PHE A 45 0.76 7.46 5.20
N GLY A 46 -0.03 6.43 5.42
CA GLY A 46 -0.40 6.06 6.77
C GLY A 46 -1.25 4.82 6.79
N VAL A 47 -1.60 4.39 8.00
CA VAL A 47 -2.51 3.28 8.21
C VAL A 47 -3.89 3.66 7.68
N ASP A 48 -4.54 2.72 7.02
CA ASP A 48 -5.96 2.80 6.70
C ASP A 48 -6.72 1.82 7.61
N SER A 49 -7.38 2.35 8.61
CA SER A 49 -8.09 1.55 9.61
C SER A 49 -9.23 0.73 9.01
N GLN A 50 -9.81 1.17 7.89
CA GLN A 50 -10.86 0.42 7.21
C GLN A 50 -10.34 -0.93 6.69
N LEU A 51 -9.08 -0.98 6.22
CA LEU A 51 -8.49 -2.23 5.75
C LEU A 51 -8.29 -3.22 6.90
N ILE A 52 -7.93 -2.74 8.07
CA ILE A 52 -7.79 -3.58 9.27
C ILE A 52 -9.17 -4.10 9.69
N SER A 53 -10.17 -3.22 9.72
CA SER A 53 -11.55 -3.59 10.04
C SER A 53 -12.13 -4.60 9.04
N ASP A 54 -11.80 -4.46 7.76
CA ASP A 54 -12.25 -5.39 6.71
C ASP A 54 -11.49 -6.73 6.72
N GLY A 55 -10.40 -6.84 7.48
CA GLY A 55 -9.58 -8.05 7.51
C GLY A 55 -8.76 -8.26 6.23
N THR A 56 -8.32 -7.17 5.60
CA THR A 56 -7.60 -7.21 4.33
C THR A 56 -6.20 -6.59 4.40
N TYR A 57 -5.72 -6.24 5.57
CA TYR A 57 -4.41 -5.66 5.78
C TYR A 57 -3.48 -6.64 6.49
N TYR A 58 -2.24 -6.75 6.02
CA TYR A 58 -1.25 -7.70 6.53
C TYR A 58 -0.08 -6.97 7.16
N ALA A 59 0.45 -7.54 8.22
CA ALA A 59 1.71 -7.14 8.85
C ALA A 59 2.74 -8.24 8.68
N ALA A 60 3.97 -7.86 8.38
CA ALA A 60 5.11 -8.76 8.28
C ALA A 60 6.06 -8.48 9.45
N LEU A 61 6.44 -9.53 10.17
CA LEU A 61 7.27 -9.45 11.36
C LEU A 61 8.46 -10.40 11.28
N ASP A 62 9.61 -9.92 11.73
CA ASP A 62 10.78 -10.73 12.01
C ASP A 62 10.95 -10.73 13.54
N GLY A 63 10.55 -11.83 14.20
CA GLY A 63 10.40 -11.82 15.65
C GLY A 63 9.36 -10.78 16.08
N ASP A 64 9.77 -9.85 16.93
CA ASP A 64 8.90 -8.77 17.41
C ASP A 64 9.01 -7.50 16.55
N GLN A 65 9.90 -7.48 15.56
CA GLN A 65 10.12 -6.32 14.73
C GLN A 65 9.18 -6.31 13.54
N TYR A 66 8.46 -5.20 13.35
CA TYR A 66 7.63 -4.98 12.17
C TYR A 66 8.52 -4.58 10.99
N VAL A 67 8.49 -5.37 9.93
CA VAL A 67 9.39 -5.19 8.78
C VAL A 67 8.66 -4.90 7.48
N GLY A 68 7.34 -4.99 7.47
CA GLY A 68 6.53 -4.65 6.32
C GLY A 68 5.05 -4.66 6.62
N CYS A 69 4.28 -4.06 5.74
CA CYS A 69 2.83 -4.09 5.79
C CYS A 69 2.27 -3.81 4.40
N GLY A 70 1.04 -4.18 4.19
CA GLY A 70 0.34 -3.96 2.94
C GLY A 70 -0.95 -4.75 2.92
N GLY A 71 -1.84 -4.37 2.03
CA GLY A 71 -3.10 -5.06 1.93
C GLY A 71 -3.84 -4.75 0.65
N TRP A 72 -5.09 -5.16 0.63
CA TRP A 72 -5.96 -4.92 -0.49
C TRP A 72 -7.30 -4.38 -0.01
N SER A 73 -8.07 -3.83 -0.92
CA SER A 73 -9.37 -3.27 -0.57
C SER A 73 -10.42 -3.65 -1.58
N LYS A 74 -11.58 -3.99 -1.07
CA LYS A 74 -12.84 -4.13 -1.81
C LYS A 74 -13.66 -2.84 -1.77
N ARG A 75 -13.00 -1.71 -1.56
CA ARG A 75 -13.62 -0.39 -1.47
C ARG A 75 -13.04 0.57 -2.50
N LYS A 76 -13.73 1.67 -2.74
CA LYS A 76 -13.43 2.58 -3.86
C LYS A 76 -12.15 3.40 -3.68
N THR A 77 -11.74 3.69 -2.45
CA THR A 77 -10.51 4.46 -2.22
C THR A 77 -9.31 3.81 -2.88
N LEU A 78 -8.59 4.56 -3.68
CA LEU A 78 -7.45 4.05 -4.45
C LEU A 78 -6.13 4.21 -3.69
N TYR A 79 -5.96 5.28 -2.91
CA TYR A 79 -4.76 5.52 -2.11
C TYR A 79 -5.03 6.49 -0.96
N GLY A 80 -4.08 6.57 -0.03
CA GLY A 80 -4.12 7.47 1.12
C GLY A 80 -4.55 6.77 2.41
N GLY A 81 -3.89 7.12 3.51
CA GLY A 81 -4.23 6.64 4.86
C GLY A 81 -5.41 7.40 5.47
N ASP A 82 -5.69 7.11 6.74
CA ASP A 82 -6.81 7.73 7.46
C ASP A 82 -6.76 9.26 7.46
N GLN A 83 -5.55 9.84 7.49
CA GLN A 83 -5.37 11.29 7.51
C GLN A 83 -5.87 11.98 6.23
N MET A 84 -6.05 11.24 5.14
CA MET A 84 -6.50 11.78 3.86
C MET A 84 -7.99 11.56 3.62
N LYS A 85 -8.63 10.62 4.32
CA LYS A 85 -10.03 10.29 4.11
C LYS A 85 -10.97 11.36 4.65
N THR A 86 -11.98 11.70 3.85
CA THR A 86 -13.02 12.66 4.22
C THR A 86 -14.43 12.06 4.19
N ASP A 87 -14.63 10.94 3.48
CA ASP A 87 -15.93 10.35 3.23
C ASP A 87 -15.94 8.85 3.50
N GLU A 88 -17.13 8.25 3.51
CA GLU A 88 -17.30 6.81 3.58
C GLU A 88 -16.69 6.14 2.34
N ASP A 89 -16.13 4.97 2.55
CA ASP A 89 -15.45 4.20 1.52
C ASP A 89 -16.35 3.07 1.04
N ASP A 90 -17.13 3.33 -0.01
CA ASP A 90 -18.11 2.38 -0.54
C ASP A 90 -17.46 1.11 -1.07
N ARG A 91 -18.22 0.02 -1.02
CA ARG A 91 -17.78 -1.27 -1.55
C ARG A 91 -17.79 -1.30 -3.07
N LEU A 92 -16.82 -2.02 -3.62
CA LEU A 92 -16.73 -2.34 -5.04
C LEU A 92 -17.56 -3.58 -5.36
N ASP A 93 -18.00 -3.70 -6.62
CA ASP A 93 -18.67 -4.88 -7.16
C ASP A 93 -17.62 -5.76 -7.88
N PRO A 94 -17.33 -6.97 -7.37
CA PRO A 94 -16.32 -7.84 -8.00
C PRO A 94 -16.58 -8.17 -9.46
N ALA A 95 -17.86 -8.16 -9.89
CA ALA A 95 -18.23 -8.46 -11.26
C ALA A 95 -17.84 -7.35 -12.25
N HIS A 96 -17.68 -6.11 -11.77
CA HIS A 96 -17.49 -4.93 -12.63
C HIS A 96 -16.22 -4.12 -12.28
N ASP A 97 -15.80 -4.16 -11.01
CA ASP A 97 -14.74 -3.31 -10.50
C ASP A 97 -13.45 -4.10 -10.27
N ALA A 98 -12.31 -3.41 -10.30
CA ALA A 98 -11.04 -3.96 -9.85
C ALA A 98 -10.89 -3.78 -8.34
N ALA A 99 -10.34 -4.77 -7.64
CA ALA A 99 -9.91 -4.59 -6.26
C ALA A 99 -8.68 -3.67 -6.22
N ARG A 100 -8.37 -3.12 -5.05
CA ARG A 100 -7.26 -2.18 -4.86
C ARG A 100 -6.12 -2.85 -4.09
N ILE A 101 -4.88 -2.66 -4.51
CA ILE A 101 -3.71 -2.85 -3.66
C ILE A 101 -3.52 -1.56 -2.87
N ARG A 102 -3.25 -1.65 -1.57
CA ARG A 102 -3.27 -0.49 -0.68
C ARG A 102 -2.14 -0.52 0.35
N ALA A 103 -1.56 0.66 0.58
CA ALA A 103 -0.75 0.97 1.76
C ALA A 103 0.41 -0.02 2.01
N PHE A 104 1.22 -0.27 0.97
CA PHE A 104 2.40 -1.13 1.05
C PHE A 104 3.62 -0.34 1.50
N PHE A 105 4.23 -0.81 2.59
CA PHE A 105 5.45 -0.21 3.12
C PHE A 105 6.35 -1.32 3.65
N VAL A 106 7.65 -1.25 3.30
CA VAL A 106 8.65 -2.21 3.75
C VAL A 106 9.76 -1.45 4.47
N HIS A 107 10.23 -2.00 5.59
CA HIS A 107 11.37 -1.42 6.31
C HIS A 107 12.59 -1.36 5.39
N PRO A 108 13.33 -0.24 5.35
CA PRO A 108 14.45 -0.10 4.41
C PRO A 108 15.51 -1.21 4.53
N ASP A 109 15.78 -1.68 5.73
CA ASP A 109 16.78 -2.73 5.97
C ASP A 109 16.28 -4.12 5.54
N TRP A 110 14.99 -4.28 5.29
CA TRP A 110 14.39 -5.53 4.78
C TRP A 110 13.92 -5.41 3.33
N ALA A 111 14.21 -4.32 2.66
CA ALA A 111 13.85 -4.13 1.26
C ALA A 111 14.54 -5.15 0.36
N ARG A 112 13.87 -5.52 -0.75
CA ARG A 112 14.37 -6.42 -1.79
C ARG A 112 14.63 -7.85 -1.28
N GLN A 113 13.95 -8.26 -0.23
CA GLN A 113 14.01 -9.62 0.34
C GLN A 113 12.72 -10.42 0.11
N GLY A 114 11.84 -9.93 -0.76
CA GLY A 114 10.63 -10.63 -1.16
C GLY A 114 9.42 -10.42 -0.25
N ILE A 115 9.49 -9.54 0.75
CA ILE A 115 8.35 -9.28 1.66
C ILE A 115 7.18 -8.69 0.90
N GLY A 116 7.41 -7.63 0.11
CA GLY A 116 6.37 -7.01 -0.69
C GLY A 116 5.74 -8.00 -1.68
N ARG A 117 6.55 -8.79 -2.35
CA ARG A 117 6.09 -9.82 -3.28
C ARG A 117 5.16 -10.83 -2.58
N ARG A 118 5.53 -11.30 -1.41
CA ARG A 118 4.72 -12.26 -0.64
C ARG A 118 3.37 -11.66 -0.27
N ILE A 119 3.35 -10.41 0.20
CA ILE A 119 2.11 -9.73 0.58
C ILE A 119 1.22 -9.51 -0.65
N ILE A 120 1.80 -9.09 -1.79
CA ILE A 120 1.03 -8.90 -3.03
C ILE A 120 0.36 -10.22 -3.45
N GLN A 121 1.08 -11.34 -3.39
CA GLN A 121 0.51 -12.64 -3.73
C GLN A 121 -0.66 -13.01 -2.82
N MET A 122 -0.54 -12.76 -1.52
CA MET A 122 -1.62 -13.00 -0.57
C MET A 122 -2.84 -12.12 -0.89
N CYS A 123 -2.62 -10.87 -1.25
CA CYS A 123 -3.70 -9.95 -1.63
C CYS A 123 -4.41 -10.41 -2.90
N GLU A 124 -3.66 -10.82 -3.92
CA GLU A 124 -4.22 -11.29 -5.18
C GLU A 124 -5.05 -12.55 -4.98
N ASP A 125 -4.55 -13.50 -4.18
CA ASP A 125 -5.28 -14.73 -3.87
C ASP A 125 -6.58 -14.44 -3.11
N ALA A 126 -6.52 -13.54 -2.12
CA ALA A 126 -7.70 -13.15 -1.36
C ALA A 126 -8.74 -12.44 -2.24
N ALA A 127 -8.29 -11.55 -3.12
CA ALA A 127 -9.18 -10.85 -4.05
C ALA A 127 -9.85 -11.82 -5.04
N ARG A 128 -9.10 -12.79 -5.58
CA ARG A 128 -9.67 -13.84 -6.44
C ARG A 128 -10.76 -14.63 -5.73
N LYS A 129 -10.54 -14.99 -4.47
CA LYS A 129 -11.54 -15.74 -3.67
C LYS A 129 -12.83 -14.97 -3.49
N GLU A 130 -12.78 -13.63 -3.50
CA GLU A 130 -13.99 -12.79 -3.43
C GLU A 130 -14.55 -12.42 -4.79
N GLY A 131 -14.03 -13.00 -5.87
CA GLY A 131 -14.57 -12.85 -7.22
C GLY A 131 -13.99 -11.73 -8.04
N PHE A 132 -12.99 -11.02 -7.56
CA PHE A 132 -12.33 -9.99 -8.33
C PHE A 132 -11.44 -10.58 -9.42
N ARG A 133 -11.42 -9.94 -10.58
CA ARG A 133 -10.66 -10.38 -11.75
C ARG A 133 -9.54 -9.41 -12.14
N ARG A 134 -9.46 -8.28 -11.48
CA ARG A 134 -8.43 -7.27 -11.73
C ARG A 134 -8.02 -6.61 -10.42
N MET A 135 -6.78 -6.13 -10.40
CA MET A 135 -6.25 -5.28 -9.35
C MET A 135 -5.83 -3.94 -9.94
N GLU A 136 -6.07 -2.87 -9.21
CA GLU A 136 -5.58 -1.53 -9.52
C GLU A 136 -4.87 -0.96 -8.30
N LEU A 137 -3.94 -0.04 -8.54
CA LEU A 137 -3.23 0.64 -7.47
C LEU A 137 -2.71 2.00 -7.92
N ALA A 138 -2.40 2.85 -6.96
CA ALA A 138 -1.60 4.05 -7.16
C ALA A 138 -0.25 3.81 -6.51
N ALA A 139 0.79 3.65 -7.33
CA ALA A 139 2.14 3.37 -6.86
C ALA A 139 2.88 4.67 -6.56
N THR A 140 3.66 4.67 -5.46
CA THR A 140 4.75 5.62 -5.34
C THR A 140 5.79 5.32 -6.41
N LEU A 141 6.62 6.31 -6.76
CA LEU A 141 7.70 6.08 -7.71
C LEU A 141 8.69 5.02 -7.20
N SER A 142 8.92 4.97 -5.89
CA SER A 142 9.78 3.96 -5.27
C SER A 142 9.17 2.55 -5.28
N GLY A 143 7.85 2.43 -5.27
CA GLY A 143 7.15 1.14 -5.30
C GLY A 143 6.92 0.60 -6.71
N GLU A 144 6.95 1.44 -7.72
CA GLU A 144 6.65 1.07 -9.10
C GLU A 144 7.46 -0.15 -9.59
N PRO A 145 8.79 -0.25 -9.33
CA PRO A 145 9.56 -1.41 -9.79
C PRO A 145 9.05 -2.75 -9.26
N LEU A 146 8.62 -2.80 -8.00
CA LEU A 146 8.07 -4.02 -7.41
C LEU A 146 6.79 -4.43 -8.14
N TYR A 147 5.87 -3.51 -8.34
CA TYR A 147 4.60 -3.81 -9.00
C TYR A 147 4.81 -4.21 -10.46
N SER A 148 5.72 -3.54 -11.18
CA SER A 148 6.08 -3.93 -12.55
C SER A 148 6.64 -5.35 -12.60
N ALA A 149 7.48 -5.73 -11.65
CA ALA A 149 8.03 -7.08 -11.54
C ALA A 149 6.94 -8.13 -11.25
N MET A 150 5.83 -7.72 -10.63
CA MET A 150 4.67 -8.59 -10.34
C MET A 150 3.63 -8.61 -11.46
N GLY A 151 3.89 -7.96 -12.59
CA GLY A 151 3.01 -7.99 -13.76
C GLY A 151 2.04 -6.83 -13.87
N TYR A 152 2.12 -5.83 -12.99
CA TYR A 152 1.31 -4.62 -13.09
C TYR A 152 1.87 -3.70 -14.18
N GLN A 153 0.97 -3.05 -14.91
CA GLN A 153 1.35 -2.11 -15.97
C GLN A 153 0.82 -0.71 -15.64
N VAL A 154 1.62 0.29 -15.94
CA VAL A 154 1.21 1.69 -15.77
C VAL A 154 0.10 2.00 -16.77
N THR A 155 -1.04 2.44 -16.27
CA THR A 155 -2.17 2.87 -17.09
C THR A 155 -2.19 4.38 -17.30
N GLN A 156 -1.72 5.13 -16.28
CA GLN A 156 -1.68 6.58 -16.32
C GLN A 156 -0.69 7.11 -15.28
N ARG A 157 0.01 8.18 -15.61
CA ARG A 157 0.78 8.97 -14.65
C ARG A 157 -0.13 10.00 -14.01
N GLY A 158 0.02 10.19 -12.71
CA GLY A 158 -0.79 11.13 -11.94
C GLY A 158 0.01 11.87 -10.90
N GLU A 159 -0.68 12.68 -10.13
CA GLU A 159 -0.10 13.52 -9.08
C GLU A 159 -1.03 13.57 -7.89
N SER A 160 -0.46 13.65 -6.69
CA SER A 160 -1.21 13.88 -5.45
C SER A 160 -0.75 15.18 -4.83
N PRO A 161 -1.58 16.24 -4.85
CA PRO A 161 -1.25 17.49 -4.18
C PRO A 161 -1.48 17.35 -2.68
N THR A 162 -0.72 18.11 -1.89
CA THR A 162 -0.87 18.17 -0.45
C THR A 162 -1.25 19.58 0.00
N PRO A 163 -1.89 19.72 1.19
CA PRO A 163 -2.31 21.04 1.67
C PRO A 163 -1.18 22.05 1.89
N ASP A 164 0.05 21.59 2.08
CA ASP A 164 1.22 22.45 2.27
C ASP A 164 1.92 22.83 0.96
N GLY A 165 1.28 22.54 -0.19
CA GLY A 165 1.75 23.00 -1.49
C GLY A 165 2.70 22.05 -2.20
N GLU A 166 2.98 20.87 -1.66
CA GLU A 166 3.75 19.86 -2.36
C GLU A 166 2.88 19.08 -3.34
N VAL A 167 3.52 18.47 -4.34
CA VAL A 167 2.86 17.60 -5.31
C VAL A 167 3.71 16.34 -5.47
N LEU A 168 3.12 15.17 -5.20
CA LEU A 168 3.84 13.91 -5.32
C LEU A 168 3.41 13.20 -6.61
N PRO A 169 4.35 12.96 -7.56
CA PRO A 169 4.05 12.11 -8.72
C PRO A 169 3.71 10.69 -8.29
N LEU A 170 2.73 10.11 -8.96
CA LEU A 170 2.27 8.72 -8.74
C LEU A 170 2.13 8.02 -10.09
N ALA A 171 2.11 6.69 -10.05
CA ALA A 171 1.77 5.88 -11.20
C ALA A 171 0.52 5.05 -10.90
N TYR A 172 -0.52 5.22 -11.70
CA TYR A 172 -1.67 4.31 -11.64
C TYR A 172 -1.33 3.05 -12.41
N MET A 173 -1.55 1.90 -11.80
CA MET A 173 -1.17 0.61 -12.37
C MET A 173 -2.31 -0.39 -12.23
N ALA A 174 -2.33 -1.38 -13.13
CA ALA A 174 -3.36 -2.41 -13.13
C ALA A 174 -2.79 -3.75 -13.58
N LYS A 175 -3.47 -4.83 -13.17
CA LYS A 175 -3.13 -6.21 -13.51
C LYS A 175 -4.39 -7.04 -13.61
N SER A 176 -4.47 -7.91 -14.63
CA SER A 176 -5.49 -8.97 -14.69
C SER A 176 -5.09 -10.11 -13.76
N LEU A 177 -6.08 -10.66 -13.08
CA LEU A 177 -5.92 -11.84 -12.21
C LEU A 177 -6.24 -13.15 -12.92
N ASP A 178 -6.61 -13.08 -14.18
CA ASP A 178 -6.94 -14.27 -14.98
C ASP A 178 -5.69 -15.02 -15.45
#